data_6c129914745b0a03fce5bc30bf5a6ef0
#
_entry.id   6c129914745b0a03fce5bc30bf5a6ef0
#
_cell.length_a   1.000
_cell.length_b   1.000
_cell.length_c   1.000
_cell.angle_alpha   90.00
_cell.angle_beta   90.00
_cell.angle_gamma   90.00
#
_symmetry.space_group_name_H-M   'P 1'
#
loop_
_entity.id
_entity.type
_entity.pdbx_description
1 polymer ?
#
loop_
_entity_poly.entity_id
_entity_poly.type
_entity_poly.pdbx_seq_one_letter_code
_entity_poly.pdbx_strand_id
1 'polypeptide(L)'
;MHKNFLCLKDCSADELNYLLRRAIKLKSRFKAGESYRPFEGKVLAMLFEKASTRTRVSFEAGMAQLGGTAVYLNTAETQLKNKESIEDTARAISRMVDLVMIRTGLHSRLEAFAKESKVPVINGLTNDSHPCQVMGDIMTFIEKRSSIEGAVVTWIGDANNVLYSWLSAASVLGFKVHISAPPGYSINPTQVPNNDDCYDFFLSPEEAAEGADLVTTDNWRSCGYDENQAKRQSKSARWQVNETVMKAAKPDALFMHCLPAFRGQEVSADVIDGPQSVVWDEAENRLHFQKALMEYLLLGKIEDI
;
A
#
# COMPACT_ATOMS: atom_id res chain seq x y z
N MET A 1 -21.26 15.04 0.89
CA MET A 1 -20.27 14.51 -0.08
C MET A 1 -19.55 13.38 0.63
N HIS A 2 -19.49 12.19 0.09
CA HIS A 2 -18.73 11.08 0.66
C HIS A 2 -17.22 11.33 0.50
N LYS A 3 -16.40 10.71 1.35
CA LYS A 3 -14.94 10.78 1.26
C LYS A 3 -14.41 9.60 0.44
N ASN A 4 -13.41 9.84 -0.39
CA ASN A 4 -12.64 8.82 -1.12
C ASN A 4 -11.29 8.59 -0.44
N PHE A 5 -10.62 7.47 -0.76
CA PHE A 5 -9.26 7.18 -0.34
C PHE A 5 -8.41 6.87 -1.59
N LEU A 6 -7.90 7.93 -2.24
CA LEU A 6 -7.18 7.82 -3.51
C LEU A 6 -5.67 7.93 -3.32
N CYS A 7 -5.21 8.80 -2.43
CA CYS A 7 -3.81 9.03 -2.13
C CYS A 7 -3.64 9.40 -0.64
N LEU A 8 -2.48 9.10 -0.02
CA LEU A 8 -2.23 9.41 1.40
C LEU A 8 -2.10 10.90 1.66
N LYS A 9 -1.57 11.67 0.71
CA LYS A 9 -1.46 13.13 0.83
C LYS A 9 -2.81 13.85 0.96
N ASP A 10 -3.92 13.19 0.60
CA ASP A 10 -5.27 13.75 0.69
C ASP A 10 -5.89 13.52 2.08
N CYS A 11 -5.17 12.85 2.99
CA CYS A 11 -5.58 12.57 4.35
C CYS A 11 -4.80 13.42 5.35
N SER A 12 -5.44 13.84 6.44
CA SER A 12 -4.73 14.46 7.56
C SER A 12 -3.99 13.41 8.41
N ALA A 13 -2.98 13.86 9.17
CA ALA A 13 -2.30 13.00 10.14
C ALA A 13 -3.27 12.38 11.15
N ASP A 14 -4.25 13.15 11.62
CA ASP A 14 -5.29 12.67 12.55
C ASP A 14 -6.14 11.56 11.95
N GLU A 15 -6.45 11.63 10.65
CA GLU A 15 -7.21 10.59 9.96
C GLU A 15 -6.40 9.32 9.78
N LEU A 16 -5.15 9.43 9.34
CA LEU A 16 -4.28 8.27 9.18
C LEU A 16 -4.00 7.59 10.53
N ASN A 17 -3.72 8.37 11.57
CA ASN A 17 -3.52 7.86 12.93
C ASN A 17 -4.80 7.22 13.50
N TYR A 18 -5.98 7.78 13.22
CA TYR A 18 -7.25 7.16 13.59
C TYR A 18 -7.39 5.77 12.91
N LEU A 19 -7.17 5.71 11.60
CA LEU A 19 -7.28 4.47 10.83
C LEU A 19 -6.31 3.39 11.33
N LEU A 20 -5.08 3.76 11.67
CA LEU A 20 -4.09 2.84 12.22
C LEU A 20 -4.51 2.27 13.58
N ARG A 21 -4.91 3.14 14.51
CA ARG A 21 -5.43 2.69 15.83
C ARG A 21 -6.66 1.80 15.68
N ARG A 22 -7.60 2.20 14.80
CA ARG A 22 -8.81 1.42 14.55
C ARG A 22 -8.51 0.05 13.94
N ALA A 23 -7.55 -0.01 13.00
CA ALA A 23 -7.11 -1.27 12.40
C ALA A 23 -6.53 -2.24 13.44
N ILE A 24 -5.67 -1.75 14.33
CA ILE A 24 -5.10 -2.54 15.44
C ILE A 24 -6.21 -3.05 16.37
N LYS A 25 -7.18 -2.20 16.70
CA LYS A 25 -8.34 -2.58 17.53
C LYS A 25 -9.18 -3.67 16.85
N LEU A 26 -9.51 -3.50 15.55
CA LEU A 26 -10.27 -4.50 14.79
C LEU A 26 -9.52 -5.82 14.65
N LYS A 27 -8.18 -5.78 14.51
CA LYS A 27 -7.33 -6.98 14.52
C LYS A 27 -7.41 -7.69 15.87
N SER A 28 -7.28 -6.97 16.98
CA SER A 28 -7.37 -7.51 18.34
C SER A 28 -8.72 -8.19 18.59
N ARG A 29 -9.83 -7.53 18.26
CA ARG A 29 -11.18 -8.11 18.38
C ARG A 29 -11.34 -9.38 17.54
N PHE A 30 -10.86 -9.36 16.30
CA PHE A 30 -10.89 -10.52 15.41
C PHE A 30 -10.10 -11.71 15.98
N LYS A 31 -8.87 -11.46 16.48
CA LYS A 31 -8.04 -12.49 17.10
C LYS A 31 -8.64 -13.04 18.41
N ALA A 32 -9.42 -12.23 19.13
CA ALA A 32 -10.18 -12.65 20.31
C ALA A 32 -11.47 -13.43 19.98
N GLY A 33 -11.79 -13.60 18.69
CA GLY A 33 -13.00 -14.28 18.24
C GLY A 33 -14.29 -13.47 18.42
N GLU A 34 -14.18 -12.14 18.65
CA GLU A 34 -15.34 -11.28 18.79
C GLU A 34 -16.07 -11.10 17.45
N SER A 35 -17.40 -11.30 17.47
CA SER A 35 -18.23 -11.02 16.30
C SER A 35 -18.46 -9.51 16.18
N TYR A 36 -18.04 -8.95 15.05
CA TYR A 36 -18.29 -7.54 14.70
C TYR A 36 -18.71 -7.44 13.23
N ARG A 37 -19.99 -7.19 12.97
CA ARG A 37 -20.61 -7.28 11.64
C ARG A 37 -21.37 -6.00 11.24
N PRO A 38 -20.71 -4.82 11.21
CA PRO A 38 -21.38 -3.55 10.93
C PRO A 38 -21.85 -3.39 9.47
N PHE A 39 -21.47 -4.32 8.58
CA PHE A 39 -21.74 -4.24 7.15
C PHE A 39 -22.83 -5.19 6.67
N GLU A 40 -23.73 -5.61 7.55
CA GLU A 40 -24.86 -6.45 7.14
C GLU A 40 -25.66 -5.75 6.03
N GLY A 41 -25.84 -6.43 4.90
CA GLY A 41 -26.48 -5.88 3.69
C GLY A 41 -25.63 -4.92 2.85
N LYS A 42 -24.39 -4.62 3.22
CA LYS A 42 -23.47 -3.77 2.44
C LYS A 42 -22.73 -4.54 1.37
N VAL A 43 -22.47 -3.89 0.24
CA VAL A 43 -21.80 -4.48 -0.92
C VAL A 43 -20.60 -3.63 -1.34
N LEU A 44 -19.44 -4.28 -1.50
CA LEU A 44 -18.22 -3.74 -2.09
C LEU A 44 -18.08 -4.21 -3.54
N ALA A 45 -17.98 -3.32 -4.52
CA ALA A 45 -17.51 -3.67 -5.86
C ALA A 45 -15.99 -3.55 -5.94
N MET A 46 -15.32 -4.57 -6.48
CA MET A 46 -13.86 -4.58 -6.66
C MET A 46 -13.53 -4.66 -8.16
N LEU A 47 -13.10 -3.54 -8.75
CA LEU A 47 -12.71 -3.44 -10.16
C LEU A 47 -11.21 -3.70 -10.31
N PHE A 48 -10.83 -4.71 -11.10
CA PHE A 48 -9.46 -5.09 -11.36
C PHE A 48 -9.11 -5.04 -12.85
N GLU A 49 -8.18 -4.17 -13.24
CA GLU A 49 -7.53 -4.21 -14.56
C GLU A 49 -6.33 -5.18 -14.59
N LYS A 50 -5.70 -5.38 -13.44
CA LYS A 50 -4.56 -6.29 -13.28
C LYS A 50 -4.82 -7.25 -12.12
N ALA A 51 -4.53 -8.52 -12.32
CA ALA A 51 -4.69 -9.53 -11.28
C ALA A 51 -3.88 -9.20 -10.01
N SER A 52 -4.44 -9.52 -8.86
CA SER A 52 -3.77 -9.41 -7.57
C SER A 52 -4.41 -10.36 -6.56
N THR A 53 -3.66 -11.35 -6.11
CA THR A 53 -4.13 -12.29 -5.10
C THR A 53 -4.34 -11.60 -3.74
N ARG A 54 -3.33 -10.91 -3.24
CA ARG A 54 -3.36 -10.29 -1.90
C ARG A 54 -4.42 -9.21 -1.79
N THR A 55 -4.50 -8.29 -2.76
CA THR A 55 -5.52 -7.23 -2.75
C THR A 55 -6.93 -7.81 -2.83
N ARG A 56 -7.15 -8.81 -3.69
CA ARG A 56 -8.45 -9.47 -3.79
C ARG A 56 -8.83 -10.14 -2.47
N VAL A 57 -7.97 -11.02 -1.96
CA VAL A 57 -8.26 -11.78 -0.73
C VAL A 57 -8.47 -10.85 0.47
N SER A 58 -7.64 -9.83 0.64
CA SER A 58 -7.74 -8.93 1.81
C SER A 58 -9.02 -8.09 1.82
N PHE A 59 -9.46 -7.56 0.68
CA PHE A 59 -10.72 -6.83 0.60
C PHE A 59 -11.95 -7.76 0.68
N GLU A 60 -11.93 -8.88 -0.03
CA GLU A 60 -13.04 -9.83 -0.06
C GLU A 60 -13.26 -10.46 1.32
N ALA A 61 -12.18 -10.96 1.95
CA ALA A 61 -12.24 -11.49 3.30
C ALA A 61 -12.58 -10.41 4.35
N GLY A 62 -12.01 -9.20 4.21
CA GLY A 62 -12.30 -8.08 5.11
C GLY A 62 -13.78 -7.69 5.09
N MET A 63 -14.37 -7.59 3.90
CA MET A 63 -15.78 -7.29 3.73
C MET A 63 -16.67 -8.39 4.35
N ALA A 64 -16.34 -9.66 4.08
CA ALA A 64 -17.07 -10.81 4.63
C ALA A 64 -16.98 -10.89 6.16
N GLN A 65 -15.80 -10.65 6.74
CA GLN A 65 -15.60 -10.63 8.20
C GLN A 65 -16.40 -9.51 8.89
N LEU A 66 -16.61 -8.38 8.21
CA LEU A 66 -17.45 -7.29 8.70
C LEU A 66 -18.96 -7.50 8.41
N GLY A 67 -19.33 -8.61 7.81
CA GLY A 67 -20.74 -8.99 7.56
C GLY A 67 -21.31 -8.57 6.22
N GLY A 68 -20.50 -7.94 5.36
CA GLY A 68 -20.89 -7.53 4.02
C GLY A 68 -20.56 -8.56 2.94
N THR A 69 -20.75 -8.17 1.69
CA THR A 69 -20.48 -8.97 0.50
C THR A 69 -19.58 -8.21 -0.46
N ALA A 70 -18.70 -8.90 -1.17
CA ALA A 70 -17.87 -8.32 -2.21
C ALA A 70 -18.20 -8.93 -3.59
N VAL A 71 -18.22 -8.07 -4.61
CA VAL A 71 -18.39 -8.44 -6.02
C VAL A 71 -17.10 -8.19 -6.76
N TYR A 72 -16.48 -9.24 -7.26
CA TYR A 72 -15.25 -9.13 -8.04
C TYR A 72 -15.57 -8.88 -9.51
N LEU A 73 -14.99 -7.84 -10.09
CA LEU A 73 -15.14 -7.44 -11.49
C LEU A 73 -13.76 -7.35 -12.15
N ASN A 74 -13.45 -8.34 -12.99
CA ASN A 74 -12.32 -8.26 -13.90
C ASN A 74 -12.71 -7.39 -15.09
N THR A 75 -12.00 -6.30 -15.34
CA THR A 75 -12.33 -5.38 -16.44
C THR A 75 -12.30 -6.04 -17.81
N ALA A 76 -11.48 -7.09 -17.98
CA ALA A 76 -11.47 -7.91 -19.21
C ALA A 76 -12.79 -8.68 -19.45
N GLU A 77 -13.63 -8.84 -18.43
CA GLU A 77 -14.91 -9.54 -18.46
C GLU A 77 -16.10 -8.57 -18.30
N THR A 78 -15.84 -7.27 -18.29
CA THR A 78 -16.84 -6.20 -18.17
C THR A 78 -17.00 -5.43 -19.49
N GLN A 79 -17.98 -4.53 -19.56
CA GLN A 79 -18.19 -3.66 -20.72
C GLN A 79 -17.08 -2.62 -20.91
N LEU A 80 -16.24 -2.38 -19.92
CA LEU A 80 -15.02 -1.58 -20.06
C LEU A 80 -14.09 -2.12 -21.14
N LYS A 81 -14.06 -3.44 -21.36
CA LYS A 81 -13.37 -4.07 -22.49
C LYS A 81 -13.96 -3.63 -23.83
N ASN A 82 -15.27 -3.39 -23.88
CA ASN A 82 -16.02 -3.00 -25.07
C ASN A 82 -16.13 -1.48 -25.24
N LYS A 83 -15.23 -0.69 -24.63
CA LYS A 83 -15.13 0.77 -24.72
C LYS A 83 -16.25 1.54 -24.00
N GLU A 84 -16.95 0.94 -23.04
CA GLU A 84 -17.75 1.73 -22.10
C GLU A 84 -16.84 2.73 -21.37
N SER A 85 -17.33 3.96 -21.19
CA SER A 85 -16.55 4.98 -20.49
C SER A 85 -16.40 4.65 -19.01
N ILE A 86 -15.31 5.05 -18.39
CA ILE A 86 -15.10 4.87 -16.96
C ILE A 86 -16.15 5.66 -16.15
N GLU A 87 -16.60 6.79 -16.67
CA GLU A 87 -17.62 7.66 -16.09
C GLU A 87 -19.00 6.98 -16.07
N ASP A 88 -19.39 6.32 -17.16
CA ASP A 88 -20.69 5.62 -17.23
C ASP A 88 -20.68 4.37 -16.35
N THR A 89 -19.56 3.65 -16.34
CA THR A 89 -19.35 2.53 -15.40
C THR A 89 -19.47 3.01 -13.95
N ALA A 90 -18.88 4.16 -13.60
CA ALA A 90 -18.98 4.73 -12.26
C ALA A 90 -20.41 5.12 -11.88
N ARG A 91 -21.15 5.78 -12.79
CA ARG A 91 -22.53 6.17 -12.58
C ARG A 91 -23.47 4.96 -12.41
N ALA A 92 -23.21 3.88 -13.16
CA ALA A 92 -24.01 2.66 -13.07
C ALA A 92 -23.69 1.88 -11.79
N ILE A 93 -22.43 1.50 -11.54
CA ILE A 93 -22.03 0.65 -10.42
C ILE A 93 -22.32 1.33 -9.08
N SER A 94 -22.03 2.63 -8.93
CA SER A 94 -22.25 3.35 -7.68
C SER A 94 -23.73 3.51 -7.27
N ARG A 95 -24.68 3.06 -8.08
CA ARG A 95 -26.10 2.97 -7.73
C ARG A 95 -26.51 1.60 -7.19
N MET A 96 -25.62 0.60 -7.28
CA MET A 96 -25.91 -0.79 -6.96
C MET A 96 -25.13 -1.30 -5.75
N VAL A 97 -24.08 -0.56 -5.34
CA VAL A 97 -23.18 -0.95 -4.25
C VAL A 97 -22.98 0.20 -3.27
N ASP A 98 -22.39 -0.09 -2.12
CA ASP A 98 -22.13 0.91 -1.07
C ASP A 98 -20.69 1.44 -1.10
N LEU A 99 -19.76 0.71 -1.70
CA LEU A 99 -18.33 1.02 -1.73
C LEU A 99 -17.69 0.45 -3.01
N VAL A 100 -16.70 1.13 -3.54
CA VAL A 100 -15.94 0.65 -4.71
C VAL A 100 -14.44 0.65 -4.40
N MET A 101 -13.75 -0.42 -4.75
CA MET A 101 -12.29 -0.48 -4.79
C MET A 101 -11.84 -0.67 -6.23
N ILE A 102 -10.83 0.09 -6.66
CA ILE A 102 -10.31 0.05 -8.02
C ILE A 102 -8.81 -0.23 -8.00
N ARG A 103 -8.38 -1.22 -8.78
CA ARG A 103 -6.99 -1.50 -9.11
C ARG A 103 -6.78 -1.33 -10.61
N THR A 104 -6.15 -0.24 -11.02
CA THR A 104 -5.96 0.18 -12.41
C THR A 104 -4.52 0.61 -12.67
N GLY A 105 -4.13 0.78 -13.93
CA GLY A 105 -2.82 1.33 -14.28
C GLY A 105 -2.77 2.85 -14.08
N LEU A 106 -3.66 3.58 -14.74
CA LEU A 106 -3.64 5.04 -14.74
C LEU A 106 -4.38 5.63 -13.54
N HIS A 107 -3.71 6.50 -12.79
CA HIS A 107 -4.33 7.20 -11.64
C HIS A 107 -5.49 8.10 -12.09
N SER A 108 -5.37 8.75 -13.25
CA SER A 108 -6.44 9.56 -13.83
C SER A 108 -7.74 8.81 -14.09
N ARG A 109 -7.69 7.50 -14.37
CA ARG A 109 -8.90 6.66 -14.49
C ARG A 109 -9.59 6.45 -13.14
N LEU A 110 -8.79 6.28 -12.07
CA LEU A 110 -9.31 6.20 -10.72
C LEU A 110 -10.00 7.52 -10.32
N GLU A 111 -9.36 8.67 -10.61
CA GLU A 111 -9.93 9.99 -10.33
C GLU A 111 -11.21 10.25 -11.13
N ALA A 112 -11.23 9.91 -12.43
CA ALA A 112 -12.43 10.03 -13.27
C ALA A 112 -13.60 9.19 -12.72
N PHE A 113 -13.33 7.95 -12.28
CA PHE A 113 -14.35 7.11 -11.63
C PHE A 113 -14.82 7.74 -10.31
N ALA A 114 -13.89 8.17 -9.46
CA ALA A 114 -14.22 8.75 -8.15
C ALA A 114 -15.05 10.03 -8.26
N LYS A 115 -14.83 10.84 -9.29
CA LYS A 115 -15.59 12.06 -9.58
C LYS A 115 -17.07 11.79 -9.87
N GLU A 116 -17.37 10.71 -10.58
CA GLU A 116 -18.74 10.36 -10.99
C GLU A 116 -19.43 9.40 -10.04
N SER A 117 -18.69 8.78 -9.12
CA SER A 117 -19.22 7.83 -8.16
C SER A 117 -20.15 8.49 -7.15
N LYS A 118 -21.23 7.77 -6.77
CA LYS A 118 -22.15 8.16 -5.69
C LYS A 118 -21.77 7.56 -4.33
N VAL A 119 -20.77 6.70 -4.30
CA VAL A 119 -20.29 5.99 -3.11
C VAL A 119 -18.77 6.17 -2.99
N PRO A 120 -18.19 5.97 -1.80
CA PRO A 120 -16.75 6.07 -1.60
C PRO A 120 -15.96 5.17 -2.55
N VAL A 121 -14.79 5.66 -3.00
CA VAL A 121 -13.86 4.95 -3.86
C VAL A 121 -12.52 4.78 -3.14
N ILE A 122 -11.99 3.55 -3.17
CA ILE A 122 -10.71 3.17 -2.60
C ILE A 122 -9.70 2.88 -3.72
N ASN A 123 -8.52 3.45 -3.64
CA ASN A 123 -7.38 3.08 -4.47
C ASN A 123 -6.78 1.74 -4.01
N GLY A 124 -7.05 0.68 -4.74
CA GLY A 124 -6.45 -0.65 -4.52
C GLY A 124 -5.02 -0.76 -5.05
N LEU A 125 -4.64 0.04 -6.01
CA LEU A 125 -3.32 0.33 -6.60
C LEU A 125 -3.50 1.08 -7.92
N THR A 126 -2.63 2.05 -8.17
CA THR A 126 -2.34 2.61 -9.50
C THR A 126 -0.83 2.59 -9.76
N ASN A 127 -0.40 2.98 -10.96
CA ASN A 127 1.04 3.12 -11.27
C ASN A 127 1.71 4.23 -10.44
N ASP A 128 0.94 5.17 -9.90
CA ASP A 128 1.44 6.32 -9.15
C ASP A 128 1.37 6.12 -7.62
N SER A 129 0.50 5.22 -7.12
CA SER A 129 0.24 5.10 -5.69
C SER A 129 -0.29 3.73 -5.28
N HIS A 130 0.13 3.25 -4.09
CA HIS A 130 -0.38 2.04 -3.42
C HIS A 130 -0.66 2.31 -1.94
N PRO A 131 -1.64 3.18 -1.62
CA PRO A 131 -1.85 3.69 -0.26
C PRO A 131 -2.22 2.59 0.75
N CYS A 132 -3.04 1.60 0.35
CA CYS A 132 -3.42 0.49 1.22
C CYS A 132 -2.25 -0.42 1.60
N GLN A 133 -1.22 -0.52 0.75
CA GLN A 133 0.00 -1.26 1.09
C GLN A 133 0.75 -0.55 2.20
N VAL A 134 1.16 0.68 1.95
CA VAL A 134 1.99 1.44 2.88
C VAL A 134 1.32 1.63 4.25
N MET A 135 0.00 1.79 4.29
CA MET A 135 -0.70 1.86 5.58
C MET A 135 -0.73 0.51 6.32
N GLY A 136 -0.73 -0.62 5.61
CA GLY A 136 -0.53 -1.95 6.19
C GLY A 136 0.88 -2.13 6.76
N ASP A 137 1.89 -1.62 6.03
CA ASP A 137 3.30 -1.63 6.43
C ASP A 137 3.50 -0.79 7.70
N ILE A 138 2.97 0.44 7.72
CA ILE A 138 3.03 1.35 8.88
C ILE A 138 2.31 0.73 10.08
N MET A 139 1.14 0.10 9.89
CA MET A 139 0.46 -0.63 10.95
C MET A 139 1.36 -1.71 11.54
N THR A 140 2.05 -2.47 10.69
CA THR A 140 2.99 -3.52 11.11
C THR A 140 4.16 -2.95 11.89
N PHE A 141 4.72 -1.83 11.42
CA PHE A 141 5.78 -1.12 12.12
C PHE A 141 5.31 -0.67 13.52
N ILE A 142 4.14 -0.06 13.63
CA ILE A 142 3.58 0.42 14.91
C ILE A 142 3.34 -0.75 15.88
N GLU A 143 2.86 -1.89 15.42
CA GLU A 143 2.69 -3.08 16.26
C GLU A 143 4.02 -3.59 16.86
N LYS A 144 5.14 -3.37 16.17
CA LYS A 144 6.49 -3.79 16.62
C LYS A 144 7.26 -2.71 17.36
N ARG A 145 6.96 -1.41 17.10
CA ARG A 145 7.78 -0.25 17.53
C ARG A 145 6.99 0.88 18.19
N SER A 146 5.67 0.75 18.34
CA SER A 146 4.73 1.70 18.94
C SER A 146 4.45 2.97 18.13
N SER A 147 5.42 3.59 17.45
CA SER A 147 5.22 4.80 16.64
C SER A 147 6.14 4.78 15.43
N ILE A 148 5.69 5.37 14.33
CA ILE A 148 6.53 5.63 13.15
C ILE A 148 7.07 7.07 13.12
N GLU A 149 6.51 7.96 13.93
CA GLU A 149 6.97 9.35 14.00
C GLU A 149 8.44 9.42 14.40
N GLY A 150 9.23 10.15 13.61
CA GLY A 150 10.68 10.29 13.80
C GLY A 150 11.51 9.07 13.37
N ALA A 151 10.90 7.98 12.90
CA ALA A 151 11.62 6.81 12.41
C ALA A 151 12.34 7.10 11.07
N VAL A 152 13.33 6.28 10.77
CA VAL A 152 14.03 6.25 9.47
C VAL A 152 13.61 4.98 8.73
N VAL A 153 12.93 5.15 7.60
CA VAL A 153 12.56 4.08 6.68
C VAL A 153 13.49 4.12 5.48
N THR A 154 14.16 3.04 5.17
CA THR A 154 15.04 2.95 4.01
C THR A 154 14.38 2.19 2.87
N TRP A 155 14.27 2.86 1.72
CA TRP A 155 13.87 2.25 0.45
C TRP A 155 15.09 1.90 -0.40
N ILE A 156 15.17 0.66 -0.86
CA ILE A 156 16.24 0.19 -1.74
C ILE A 156 15.62 -0.41 -3.00
N GLY A 157 15.96 0.17 -4.16
CA GLY A 157 15.47 -0.28 -5.46
C GLY A 157 14.85 0.81 -6.30
N ASP A 158 14.09 0.45 -7.32
CA ASP A 158 13.44 1.40 -8.23
C ASP A 158 12.48 2.33 -7.51
N ALA A 159 12.42 3.57 -7.97
CA ALA A 159 11.34 4.46 -7.62
C ALA A 159 10.04 4.01 -8.30
N ASN A 160 9.10 3.54 -7.52
CA ASN A 160 7.81 3.05 -7.97
C ASN A 160 6.64 3.58 -7.11
N ASN A 161 5.43 3.14 -7.41
CA ASN A 161 4.21 3.56 -6.72
C ASN A 161 4.21 3.26 -5.21
N VAL A 162 4.95 2.26 -4.74
CA VAL A 162 5.09 1.96 -3.31
C VAL A 162 5.99 3.00 -2.65
N LEU A 163 7.16 3.33 -3.24
CA LEU A 163 8.02 4.41 -2.75
C LEU A 163 7.28 5.74 -2.70
N TYR A 164 6.56 6.12 -3.77
CA TYR A 164 5.78 7.38 -3.77
C TYR A 164 4.70 7.41 -2.68
N SER A 165 4.14 6.25 -2.32
CA SER A 165 3.22 6.16 -1.20
C SER A 165 3.91 6.28 0.15
N TRP A 166 5.13 5.74 0.30
CA TRP A 166 5.98 5.96 1.48
C TRP A 166 6.33 7.43 1.68
N LEU A 167 6.71 8.13 0.60
CA LEU A 167 6.99 9.57 0.64
C LEU A 167 5.75 10.39 1.01
N SER A 168 4.59 10.02 0.46
CA SER A 168 3.32 10.66 0.82
C SER A 168 2.96 10.42 2.29
N ALA A 169 3.21 9.23 2.83
CA ALA A 169 3.00 8.93 4.24
C ALA A 169 3.99 9.69 5.13
N ALA A 170 5.26 9.74 4.75
CA ALA A 170 6.31 10.43 5.50
C ALA A 170 6.02 11.92 5.67
N SER A 171 5.55 12.58 4.60
CA SER A 171 5.17 14.01 4.65
C SER A 171 3.99 14.31 5.58
N VAL A 172 3.11 13.31 5.84
CA VAL A 172 1.94 13.47 6.70
C VAL A 172 2.20 13.01 8.13
N LEU A 173 2.95 11.90 8.32
CA LEU A 173 3.13 11.24 9.61
C LEU A 173 4.47 11.57 10.30
N GLY A 174 5.33 12.40 9.69
CA GLY A 174 6.51 12.93 10.37
C GLY A 174 7.65 11.94 10.56
N PHE A 175 7.94 11.08 9.56
CA PHE A 175 9.11 10.22 9.53
C PHE A 175 9.98 10.50 8.30
N LYS A 176 11.20 9.93 8.23
CA LYS A 176 12.12 10.10 7.12
C LYS A 176 12.21 8.87 6.23
N VAL A 177 12.43 9.11 4.93
CA VAL A 177 12.71 8.05 3.96
C VAL A 177 14.11 8.25 3.37
N HIS A 178 15.01 7.32 3.64
CA HIS A 178 16.30 7.22 2.97
C HIS A 178 16.13 6.41 1.69
N ILE A 179 16.63 6.92 0.57
CA ILE A 179 16.42 6.31 -0.75
C ILE A 179 17.77 5.95 -1.38
N SER A 180 17.93 4.69 -1.76
CA SER A 180 18.98 4.28 -2.69
C SER A 180 18.37 3.57 -3.88
N ALA A 181 18.52 4.16 -5.07
CA ALA A 181 17.95 3.66 -6.32
C ALA A 181 19.04 3.48 -7.39
N PRO A 182 18.93 2.45 -8.25
CA PRO A 182 19.86 2.28 -9.37
C PRO A 182 19.84 3.48 -10.32
N PRO A 183 20.97 3.82 -10.96
CA PRO A 183 21.03 4.90 -11.94
C PRO A 183 19.98 4.75 -13.05
N GLY A 184 19.17 5.78 -13.25
CA GLY A 184 18.07 5.80 -14.21
C GLY A 184 16.73 5.28 -13.66
N TYR A 185 16.67 4.88 -12.39
CA TYR A 185 15.45 4.43 -11.69
C TYR A 185 15.13 5.27 -10.45
N SER A 186 15.68 6.47 -10.37
CA SER A 186 15.42 7.42 -9.30
C SER A 186 14.02 8.03 -9.39
N ILE A 187 13.64 8.77 -8.34
CA ILE A 187 12.32 9.40 -8.27
C ILE A 187 12.09 10.41 -9.41
N ASN A 188 10.83 10.53 -9.80
CA ASN A 188 10.35 11.62 -10.63
C ASN A 188 9.97 12.80 -9.72
N PRO A 189 10.62 13.98 -9.84
CA PRO A 189 10.34 15.13 -8.98
C PRO A 189 8.88 15.60 -9.00
N THR A 190 8.13 15.30 -10.06
CA THR A 190 6.71 15.69 -10.16
C THR A 190 5.77 14.81 -9.32
N GLN A 191 6.25 13.67 -8.84
CA GLN A 191 5.46 12.70 -8.06
C GLN A 191 5.78 12.73 -6.56
N VAL A 192 6.76 13.52 -6.15
CA VAL A 192 7.11 13.66 -4.73
C VAL A 192 6.30 14.77 -4.06
N PRO A 193 6.05 14.68 -2.75
CA PRO A 193 5.50 15.78 -1.97
C PRO A 193 6.41 17.03 -2.06
N ASN A 194 5.83 18.22 -1.97
CA ASN A 194 6.57 19.49 -1.92
C ASN A 194 7.31 19.72 -0.58
N ASN A 195 7.52 18.68 0.20
CA ASN A 195 8.25 18.70 1.47
C ASN A 195 9.56 17.93 1.29
N ASP A 196 10.62 18.65 0.90
CA ASP A 196 11.94 18.08 0.66
C ASP A 196 12.61 17.54 1.93
N ASP A 197 12.08 17.88 3.12
CA ASP A 197 12.64 17.43 4.39
C ASP A 197 12.28 15.99 4.78
N CYS A 198 11.36 15.35 4.08
CA CYS A 198 10.91 14.00 4.43
C CYS A 198 11.73 12.86 3.80
N TYR A 199 12.73 13.17 2.96
CA TYR A 199 13.59 12.14 2.34
C TYR A 199 14.99 12.63 2.04
N ASP A 200 15.94 11.68 1.97
CA ASP A 200 17.33 11.90 1.55
C ASP A 200 17.75 10.82 0.55
N PHE A 201 18.69 11.17 -0.37
CA PHE A 201 19.26 10.22 -1.33
C PHE A 201 20.66 9.77 -0.96
N PHE A 202 20.93 8.49 -1.21
CA PHE A 202 22.22 7.86 -0.95
C PHE A 202 22.71 7.10 -2.18
N LEU A 203 24.02 7.06 -2.38
CA LEU A 203 24.63 6.41 -3.55
C LEU A 203 24.68 4.89 -3.42
N SER A 204 24.72 4.36 -2.21
CA SER A 204 24.73 2.91 -1.96
C SER A 204 23.59 2.48 -1.03
N PRO A 205 23.14 1.22 -1.15
CA PRO A 205 22.16 0.63 -0.24
C PRO A 205 22.61 0.68 1.24
N GLU A 206 23.88 0.43 1.50
CA GLU A 206 24.46 0.40 2.83
C GLU A 206 24.43 1.79 3.50
N GLU A 207 24.82 2.85 2.75
CA GLU A 207 24.72 4.23 3.24
C GLU A 207 23.27 4.63 3.55
N ALA A 208 22.34 4.24 2.68
CA ALA A 208 20.90 4.51 2.90
C ALA A 208 20.37 3.77 4.14
N ALA A 209 20.87 2.58 4.41
CA ALA A 209 20.44 1.75 5.52
C ALA A 209 21.05 2.17 6.86
N GLU A 210 22.10 3.01 6.88
CA GLU A 210 22.76 3.40 8.11
C GLU A 210 21.78 4.05 9.11
N GLY A 211 21.65 3.42 10.28
CA GLY A 211 20.74 3.89 11.33
C GLY A 211 19.24 3.74 11.04
N ALA A 212 18.85 3.01 10.00
CA ALA A 212 17.45 2.77 9.67
C ALA A 212 16.72 1.91 10.72
N ASP A 213 15.45 2.25 10.96
CA ASP A 213 14.51 1.47 11.79
C ASP A 213 13.79 0.39 10.97
N LEU A 214 13.64 0.64 9.66
CA LEU A 214 12.98 -0.23 8.70
C LEU A 214 13.71 -0.19 7.36
N VAL A 215 13.99 -1.35 6.79
CA VAL A 215 14.44 -1.49 5.40
C VAL A 215 13.32 -2.14 4.59
N THR A 216 12.97 -1.54 3.46
CA THR A 216 11.93 -2.05 2.57
C THR A 216 12.34 -1.97 1.11
N THR A 217 11.79 -2.85 0.28
CA THR A 217 12.02 -2.91 -1.17
C THR A 217 10.81 -3.47 -1.89
N ASP A 218 10.84 -3.43 -3.20
CA ASP A 218 9.88 -4.10 -4.08
C ASP A 218 10.62 -4.82 -5.22
N ASN A 219 9.93 -5.72 -5.89
CA ASN A 219 10.50 -6.50 -6.99
C ASN A 219 10.86 -5.59 -8.19
N TRP A 220 11.93 -5.97 -8.92
CA TRP A 220 12.39 -5.24 -10.10
C TRP A 220 11.54 -5.48 -11.35
N ARG A 221 10.34 -6.01 -11.21
CA ARG A 221 9.37 -6.27 -12.28
C ARG A 221 8.20 -5.29 -12.25
N SER A 222 8.43 -4.03 -11.84
CA SER A 222 7.33 -3.10 -11.60
C SER A 222 6.30 -3.03 -12.74
N CYS A 223 5.05 -2.92 -12.33
CA CYS A 223 3.91 -2.82 -13.21
C CYS A 223 4.04 -1.60 -14.14
N GLY A 224 4.19 -1.81 -15.44
CA GLY A 224 4.01 -0.74 -16.44
C GLY A 224 5.23 -0.36 -17.29
N TYR A 225 6.39 -1.03 -17.13
CA TYR A 225 7.55 -0.76 -17.98
C TYR A 225 7.85 -1.94 -18.90
N ASP A 226 7.87 -1.68 -20.22
CA ASP A 226 8.23 -2.62 -21.31
C ASP A 226 9.75 -2.78 -21.48
N GLU A 227 10.55 -2.44 -20.47
CA GLU A 227 12.00 -2.52 -20.57
C GLU A 227 12.50 -3.97 -20.49
N ASN A 228 13.55 -4.29 -21.27
CA ASN A 228 14.18 -5.61 -21.26
C ASN A 228 14.57 -6.00 -19.82
N GLN A 229 13.85 -6.96 -19.25
CA GLN A 229 13.95 -7.41 -17.85
C GLN A 229 15.40 -7.82 -17.47
N ALA A 230 16.14 -8.45 -18.40
CA ALA A 230 17.52 -8.85 -18.15
C ALA A 230 18.46 -7.63 -17.95
N LYS A 231 18.26 -6.56 -18.71
CA LYS A 231 19.01 -5.31 -18.57
C LYS A 231 18.70 -4.61 -17.24
N ARG A 232 17.44 -4.65 -16.82
CA ARG A 232 17.01 -4.09 -15.52
C ARG A 232 17.63 -4.87 -14.36
N GLN A 233 17.54 -6.20 -14.38
CA GLN A 233 18.15 -7.07 -13.37
C GLN A 233 19.66 -6.84 -13.23
N SER A 234 20.40 -6.74 -14.36
CA SER A 234 21.84 -6.50 -14.30
C SER A 234 22.20 -5.14 -13.71
N LYS A 235 21.42 -4.09 -13.96
CA LYS A 235 21.62 -2.76 -13.38
C LYS A 235 21.27 -2.71 -11.89
N SER A 236 20.28 -3.50 -11.47
CA SER A 236 19.75 -3.48 -10.11
C SER A 236 20.45 -4.46 -9.16
N ALA A 237 21.30 -5.37 -9.65
CA ALA A 237 21.93 -6.41 -8.85
C ALA A 237 22.70 -5.89 -7.61
N ARG A 238 23.28 -4.68 -7.68
CA ARG A 238 23.95 -4.03 -6.54
C ARG A 238 22.95 -3.50 -5.48
N TRP A 239 21.68 -3.34 -5.84
CA TRP A 239 20.62 -2.86 -4.97
C TRP A 239 19.79 -3.98 -4.36
N GLN A 240 20.37 -5.17 -4.21
CA GLN A 240 19.75 -6.25 -3.46
C GLN A 240 19.81 -5.94 -1.96
N VAL A 241 18.67 -6.07 -1.27
CA VAL A 241 18.67 -6.10 0.19
C VAL A 241 19.19 -7.46 0.66
N ASN A 242 20.36 -7.43 1.26
CA ASN A 242 21.08 -8.61 1.75
C ASN A 242 21.56 -8.40 3.19
N GLU A 243 22.26 -9.38 3.74
CA GLU A 243 22.77 -9.33 5.12
C GLU A 243 23.67 -8.11 5.38
N THR A 244 24.48 -7.67 4.39
CA THR A 244 25.35 -6.50 4.53
C THR A 244 24.54 -5.22 4.71
N VAL A 245 23.49 -5.06 3.91
CA VAL A 245 22.57 -3.92 4.03
C VAL A 245 21.84 -3.94 5.38
N MET A 246 21.34 -5.10 5.80
CA MET A 246 20.65 -5.22 7.09
C MET A 246 21.57 -4.99 8.30
N LYS A 247 22.87 -5.32 8.18
CA LYS A 247 23.88 -5.02 9.21
C LYS A 247 24.21 -3.54 9.32
N ALA A 248 24.03 -2.74 8.26
CA ALA A 248 24.21 -1.29 8.30
C ALA A 248 23.03 -0.59 9.02
N ALA A 249 21.85 -1.19 9.00
CA ALA A 249 20.69 -0.70 9.74
C ALA A 249 20.85 -0.94 11.27
N LYS A 250 19.91 -0.42 12.06
CA LYS A 250 19.89 -0.72 13.50
C LYS A 250 19.81 -2.23 13.74
N PRO A 251 20.41 -2.76 14.81
CA PRO A 251 20.42 -4.21 15.09
C PRO A 251 19.01 -4.83 15.19
N ASP A 252 18.04 -4.04 15.56
CA ASP A 252 16.63 -4.42 15.68
C ASP A 252 15.77 -3.91 14.51
N ALA A 253 16.37 -3.37 13.44
CA ALA A 253 15.65 -2.90 12.26
C ALA A 253 14.78 -4.01 11.68
N LEU A 254 13.58 -3.62 11.22
CA LEU A 254 12.66 -4.53 10.55
C LEU A 254 12.96 -4.60 9.06
N PHE A 255 12.62 -5.73 8.43
CA PHE A 255 12.57 -5.87 6.97
C PHE A 255 11.12 -6.09 6.51
N MET A 256 10.70 -5.34 5.48
CA MET A 256 9.38 -5.45 4.85
C MET A 256 9.49 -5.57 3.32
N HIS A 257 8.49 -6.21 2.71
CA HIS A 257 8.36 -6.36 1.27
C HIS A 257 6.89 -6.61 0.89
N CYS A 258 6.33 -5.78 0.03
CA CYS A 258 4.91 -5.86 -0.37
C CYS A 258 4.49 -7.16 -1.08
N LEU A 259 5.44 -8.02 -1.42
CA LEU A 259 5.25 -9.29 -2.15
C LEU A 259 4.54 -9.13 -3.52
N PRO A 260 4.83 -9.97 -4.53
CA PRO A 260 5.71 -11.15 -4.48
C PRO A 260 7.18 -10.76 -4.46
N ALA A 261 8.00 -11.50 -3.70
CA ALA A 261 9.43 -11.32 -3.65
C ALA A 261 10.16 -12.40 -4.48
N PHE A 262 11.28 -12.01 -5.09
CA PHE A 262 12.12 -12.92 -5.87
C PHE A 262 13.48 -13.07 -5.17
N ARG A 263 13.58 -14.09 -4.31
CA ARG A 263 14.81 -14.41 -3.58
C ARG A 263 16.00 -14.54 -4.52
N GLY A 264 17.11 -13.87 -4.14
CA GLY A 264 18.30 -13.77 -4.99
C GLY A 264 18.26 -12.67 -6.04
N GLN A 265 17.13 -11.95 -6.17
CA GLN A 265 17.01 -10.71 -6.97
C GLN A 265 17.04 -9.49 -6.05
N GLU A 266 15.90 -8.84 -5.80
CA GLU A 266 15.81 -7.63 -4.96
C GLU A 266 16.07 -7.89 -3.48
N VAL A 267 15.92 -9.11 -3.02
CA VAL A 267 16.17 -9.52 -1.64
C VAL A 267 16.82 -10.90 -1.57
N SER A 268 17.75 -11.11 -0.66
CA SER A 268 18.32 -12.42 -0.37
C SER A 268 17.39 -13.28 0.46
N ALA A 269 17.51 -14.62 0.36
CA ALA A 269 16.70 -15.55 1.15
C ALA A 269 16.91 -15.34 2.66
N ASP A 270 18.16 -15.15 3.08
CA ASP A 270 18.51 -14.96 4.49
C ASP A 270 17.86 -13.72 5.14
N VAL A 271 17.57 -12.69 4.35
CA VAL A 271 16.89 -11.50 4.82
C VAL A 271 15.38 -11.73 4.89
N ILE A 272 14.75 -12.13 3.79
CA ILE A 272 13.28 -12.25 3.76
C ILE A 272 12.76 -13.38 4.65
N ASP A 273 13.52 -14.45 4.83
CA ASP A 273 13.19 -15.59 5.71
C ASP A 273 13.87 -15.46 7.09
N GLY A 274 14.60 -14.36 7.32
CA GLY A 274 15.37 -14.11 8.54
C GLY A 274 14.55 -13.51 9.69
N PRO A 275 15.18 -13.35 10.87
CA PRO A 275 14.49 -12.95 12.10
C PRO A 275 14.00 -11.48 12.11
N GLN A 276 14.58 -10.62 11.27
CA GLN A 276 14.16 -9.22 11.15
C GLN A 276 12.99 -9.03 10.17
N SER A 277 12.65 -10.08 9.41
CA SER A 277 11.57 -10.04 8.42
C SER A 277 10.20 -10.12 9.09
N VAL A 278 9.34 -9.19 8.75
CA VAL A 278 7.93 -9.15 9.19
C VAL A 278 6.94 -9.18 8.01
N VAL A 279 7.38 -9.71 6.86
CA VAL A 279 6.61 -9.70 5.60
C VAL A 279 5.27 -10.44 5.70
N TRP A 280 5.15 -11.43 6.57
CA TRP A 280 3.89 -12.16 6.78
C TRP A 280 2.92 -11.40 7.64
N ASP A 281 3.40 -10.70 8.69
CA ASP A 281 2.59 -9.78 9.50
C ASP A 281 2.12 -8.59 8.64
N GLU A 282 3.01 -8.06 7.80
CA GLU A 282 2.72 -7.02 6.82
C GLU A 282 1.59 -7.45 5.86
N ALA A 283 1.70 -8.64 5.28
CA ALA A 283 0.67 -9.16 4.39
C ALA A 283 -0.69 -9.34 5.10
N GLU A 284 -0.71 -9.82 6.35
CA GLU A 284 -1.92 -9.94 7.17
C GLU A 284 -2.51 -8.57 7.49
N ASN A 285 -1.68 -7.59 7.84
CA ASN A 285 -2.13 -6.26 8.27
C ASN A 285 -2.83 -5.47 7.17
N ARG A 286 -2.62 -5.80 5.92
CA ARG A 286 -3.42 -5.27 4.81
C ARG A 286 -4.91 -5.55 4.99
N LEU A 287 -5.28 -6.75 5.45
CA LEU A 287 -6.66 -7.11 5.76
C LEU A 287 -7.23 -6.19 6.85
N HIS A 288 -6.49 -6.02 7.93
CA HIS A 288 -6.99 -5.30 9.10
C HIS A 288 -7.06 -3.79 8.85
N PHE A 289 -6.07 -3.22 8.16
CA PHE A 289 -6.13 -1.82 7.74
C PHE A 289 -7.31 -1.57 6.79
N GLN A 290 -7.52 -2.43 5.80
CA GLN A 290 -8.63 -2.29 4.84
C GLN A 290 -9.99 -2.41 5.52
N LYS A 291 -10.13 -3.23 6.56
CA LYS A 291 -11.36 -3.29 7.39
C LYS A 291 -11.64 -1.94 8.04
N ALA A 292 -10.64 -1.33 8.69
CA ALA A 292 -10.78 -0.01 9.31
C ALA A 292 -11.09 1.09 8.29
N LEU A 293 -10.43 1.03 7.12
CA LEU A 293 -10.66 1.97 6.03
C LEU A 293 -12.10 1.87 5.49
N MET A 294 -12.58 0.67 5.21
CA MET A 294 -13.96 0.45 4.73
C MET A 294 -14.98 0.93 5.78
N GLU A 295 -14.74 0.63 7.06
CA GLU A 295 -15.58 1.09 8.16
C GLU A 295 -15.62 2.62 8.22
N TYR A 296 -14.47 3.27 8.18
CA TYR A 296 -14.38 4.73 8.21
C TYR A 296 -15.11 5.40 7.04
N LEU A 297 -14.98 4.85 5.83
CA LEU A 297 -15.61 5.40 4.64
C LEU A 297 -17.14 5.23 4.62
N LEU A 298 -17.65 4.16 5.22
CA LEU A 298 -19.09 3.86 5.26
C LEU A 298 -19.79 4.44 6.49
N LEU A 299 -19.14 4.46 7.64
CA LEU A 299 -19.78 4.77 8.92
C LEU A 299 -19.18 6.01 9.61
N GLY A 300 -18.07 6.55 9.09
CA GLY A 300 -17.34 7.63 9.75
C GLY A 300 -16.45 7.15 10.89
N LYS A 301 -15.99 8.10 11.73
CA LYS A 301 -15.24 7.76 12.94
C LYS A 301 -16.17 7.13 13.98
N ILE A 302 -15.72 6.04 14.58
CA ILE A 302 -16.39 5.33 15.66
C ILE A 302 -15.65 5.64 16.95
N GLU A 303 -16.36 6.14 17.97
CA GLU A 303 -15.77 6.66 19.22
C GLU A 303 -15.44 5.57 20.24
N ASP A 304 -15.85 4.32 20.06
CA ASP A 304 -15.56 3.20 20.95
C ASP A 304 -14.14 2.62 20.77
N ILE A 305 -13.17 3.47 20.79
CA ILE A 305 -11.77 3.08 20.59
C ILE A 305 -11.10 2.75 21.92
#